data_6a9396abac69e17840701e4928e07026
#
_entry.id   6a9396abac69e17840701e4928e07026
#
_cell.length_a   1.000
_cell.length_b   1.000
_cell.length_c   1.000
_cell.angle_alpha   90.00
_cell.angle_beta   90.00
_cell.angle_gamma   90.00
#
_symmetry.space_group_name_H-M   'P 1'
#
loop_
_entity.id
_entity.type
_entity.pdbx_description
1 polymer ?
#
loop_
_entity_poly.entity_id
_entity_poly.type
_entity_poly.pdbx_seq_one_letter_code
_entity_poly.pdbx_strand_id
1 'polypeptide(L)'
;LVDDKTLVILISQSGETADTIAAMREAKRLGARTFAIVNAVGSCIAREADDVLYTWAGPEIAVATTKAYSTQLTAIYLMSIYMAQELDMLTPELLAKYIKALEKLPDNISKLLENKGEIQYIASKYFNSKSVFFLGRTLDYAVALEGSLKLKEISYIHSEAYAAGELKHGTIALIEEGTVVVALCTVKNLFDKMLSNIKEVKARGAVVIAVAEEGHTEIEKEADYVIYLPKCDELVMPSEVVVPLQLFSYYVSSLKGLD
;
A
#
# COMPACT_ATOMS: atom_id res chain seq x y z
N LEU A 1 -22.44 -3.47 14.56
CA LEU A 1 -22.98 -2.70 15.61
C LEU A 1 -22.01 -2.77 16.78
N VAL A 2 -21.66 -1.62 17.35
CA VAL A 2 -20.62 -1.48 18.37
C VAL A 2 -21.25 -1.66 19.76
N ASP A 3 -20.61 -2.46 20.61
CA ASP A 3 -21.03 -2.77 21.98
C ASP A 3 -19.80 -3.03 22.89
N ASP A 4 -20.03 -3.50 24.10
CA ASP A 4 -19.01 -3.80 25.12
C ASP A 4 -18.13 -5.02 24.78
N LYS A 5 -18.45 -5.78 23.73
CA LYS A 5 -17.64 -6.90 23.20
C LYS A 5 -16.83 -6.52 21.98
N THR A 6 -16.91 -5.26 21.56
CA THR A 6 -16.24 -4.74 20.37
C THR A 6 -14.91 -4.12 20.72
N LEU A 7 -13.84 -4.47 19.99
CA LEU A 7 -12.58 -3.75 19.96
C LEU A 7 -12.56 -2.82 18.76
N VAL A 8 -12.43 -1.51 18.99
CA VAL A 8 -12.30 -0.50 17.93
C VAL A 8 -10.82 -0.12 17.78
N ILE A 9 -10.26 -0.41 16.61
CA ILE A 9 -8.88 -0.08 16.26
C ILE A 9 -8.87 1.24 15.50
N LEU A 10 -8.12 2.22 16.01
CA LEU A 10 -7.97 3.55 15.45
C LEU A 10 -6.56 3.70 14.88
N ILE A 11 -6.44 4.05 13.62
CA ILE A 11 -5.14 4.25 12.97
C ILE A 11 -5.05 5.71 12.53
N SER A 12 -4.08 6.43 13.08
CA SER A 12 -3.88 7.84 12.78
C SER A 12 -2.40 8.21 12.90
N GLN A 13 -1.86 8.93 11.93
CA GLN A 13 -0.49 9.44 12.03
C GLN A 13 -0.40 10.54 13.10
N SER A 14 -1.23 11.57 13.01
CA SER A 14 -1.20 12.73 13.91
C SER A 14 -1.90 12.48 15.25
N GLY A 15 -2.90 11.59 15.27
CA GLY A 15 -3.78 11.40 16.41
C GLY A 15 -4.68 12.60 16.74
N GLU A 16 -4.84 13.53 15.80
CA GLU A 16 -5.61 14.78 15.95
C GLU A 16 -6.75 14.91 14.93
N THR A 17 -7.03 13.87 14.13
CA THR A 17 -8.09 13.91 13.12
C THR A 17 -9.45 13.95 13.78
N ALA A 18 -10.20 15.04 13.56
CA ALA A 18 -11.47 15.32 14.25
C ALA A 18 -12.50 14.18 14.11
N ASP A 19 -12.67 13.65 12.90
CA ASP A 19 -13.63 12.55 12.65
C ASP A 19 -13.23 11.26 13.36
N THR A 20 -11.92 10.95 13.38
CA THR A 20 -11.41 9.77 14.10
C THR A 20 -11.60 9.91 15.61
N ILE A 21 -11.37 11.12 16.16
CA ILE A 21 -11.62 11.42 17.59
C ILE A 21 -13.12 11.27 17.90
N ALA A 22 -13.98 11.81 17.05
CA ALA A 22 -15.43 11.68 17.23
C ALA A 22 -15.88 10.21 17.20
N ALA A 23 -15.39 9.42 16.25
CA ALA A 23 -15.67 7.99 16.14
C ALA A 23 -15.20 7.22 17.39
N MET A 24 -13.98 7.53 17.90
CA MET A 24 -13.46 6.94 19.13
C MET A 24 -14.37 7.22 20.34
N ARG A 25 -14.74 8.49 20.51
CA ARG A 25 -15.61 8.89 21.63
C ARG A 25 -16.97 8.23 21.58
N GLU A 26 -17.53 8.10 20.37
CA GLU A 26 -18.79 7.39 20.17
C GLU A 26 -18.66 5.90 20.47
N ALA A 27 -17.57 5.25 20.02
CA ALA A 27 -17.29 3.85 20.34
C ALA A 27 -17.21 3.63 21.86
N LYS A 28 -16.49 4.49 22.58
CA LYS A 28 -16.40 4.45 24.06
C LYS A 28 -17.75 4.67 24.73
N ARG A 29 -18.57 5.61 24.21
CA ARG A 29 -19.93 5.84 24.71
C ARG A 29 -20.80 4.58 24.60
N LEU A 30 -20.59 3.76 23.56
CA LEU A 30 -21.28 2.49 23.35
C LEU A 30 -20.68 1.31 24.12
N GLY A 31 -19.62 1.55 24.90
CA GLY A 31 -18.99 0.56 25.77
C GLY A 31 -17.83 -0.21 25.13
N ALA A 32 -17.47 0.10 23.87
CA ALA A 32 -16.36 -0.58 23.18
C ALA A 32 -15.00 -0.19 23.78
N ARG A 33 -14.08 -1.15 23.80
CA ARG A 33 -12.65 -0.92 24.09
C ARG A 33 -11.99 -0.32 22.86
N THR A 34 -11.11 0.67 23.06
CA THR A 34 -10.41 1.37 21.97
C THR A 34 -8.92 1.11 22.03
N PHE A 35 -8.35 0.75 20.88
CA PHE A 35 -6.91 0.54 20.68
C PHE A 35 -6.42 1.48 19.57
N ALA A 36 -5.44 2.33 19.88
CA ALA A 36 -4.93 3.31 18.92
C ALA A 36 -3.53 2.94 18.42
N ILE A 37 -3.34 3.01 17.10
CA ILE A 37 -2.03 2.98 16.45
C ILE A 37 -1.74 4.42 15.98
N VAL A 38 -0.81 5.10 16.64
CA VAL A 38 -0.51 6.52 16.38
C VAL A 38 0.98 6.78 16.34
N ASN A 39 1.39 7.84 15.64
CA ASN A 39 2.79 8.26 15.60
C ASN A 39 3.08 9.41 16.59
N ALA A 40 2.17 10.37 16.71
CA ALA A 40 2.37 11.54 17.58
C ALA A 40 2.11 11.19 19.03
N VAL A 41 3.18 11.22 19.83
CA VAL A 41 3.13 10.98 21.28
C VAL A 41 2.34 12.10 21.96
N GLY A 42 1.40 11.73 22.85
CA GLY A 42 0.59 12.68 23.61
C GLY A 42 -0.51 13.37 22.79
N SER A 43 -0.81 12.89 21.57
CA SER A 43 -1.94 13.36 20.78
C SER A 43 -3.29 13.07 21.47
N CYS A 44 -4.35 13.71 21.01
CA CYS A 44 -5.70 13.57 21.57
C CYS A 44 -6.15 12.10 21.58
N ILE A 45 -6.00 11.40 20.45
CA ILE A 45 -6.32 9.97 20.36
C ILE A 45 -5.48 9.16 21.34
N ALA A 46 -4.16 9.43 21.43
CA ALA A 46 -3.27 8.70 22.35
C ALA A 46 -3.61 8.90 23.82
N ARG A 47 -4.14 10.06 24.19
CA ARG A 47 -4.55 10.33 25.58
C ARG A 47 -5.90 9.74 25.95
N GLU A 48 -6.80 9.62 24.98
CA GLU A 48 -8.19 9.21 25.21
C GLU A 48 -8.46 7.73 24.92
N ALA A 49 -7.66 7.06 24.10
CA ALA A 49 -7.80 5.63 23.83
C ALA A 49 -7.48 4.79 25.08
N ASP A 50 -8.05 3.59 25.19
CA ASP A 50 -7.80 2.69 26.32
C ASP A 50 -6.42 2.04 26.23
N ASP A 51 -5.97 1.74 25.00
CA ASP A 51 -4.64 1.19 24.72
C ASP A 51 -3.99 1.91 23.55
N VAL A 52 -2.67 2.04 23.56
CA VAL A 52 -1.93 2.77 22.52
C VAL A 52 -0.68 2.02 22.08
N LEU A 53 -0.49 1.89 20.77
CA LEU A 53 0.74 1.47 20.14
C LEU A 53 1.34 2.63 19.33
N TYR A 54 2.53 3.09 19.69
CA TYR A 54 3.23 4.13 18.94
C TYR A 54 4.07 3.54 17.82
N THR A 55 3.98 4.14 16.62
CA THR A 55 4.74 3.67 15.46
C THR A 55 6.20 4.14 15.44
N TRP A 56 6.54 5.16 16.20
CA TRP A 56 7.89 5.72 16.33
C TRP A 56 8.54 6.12 15.00
N ALA A 57 7.74 6.50 13.99
CA ALA A 57 8.25 6.92 12.68
C ALA A 57 9.02 8.26 12.71
N GLY A 58 9.03 8.95 13.85
CA GLY A 58 9.53 10.32 13.94
C GLY A 58 8.59 11.34 13.28
N PRO A 59 8.97 12.62 13.20
CA PRO A 59 8.15 13.66 12.60
C PRO A 59 7.89 13.37 11.12
N GLU A 60 6.63 13.36 10.69
CA GLU A 60 6.25 13.35 9.27
C GLU A 60 6.13 14.81 8.81
N ILE A 61 7.02 15.23 7.92
CA ILE A 61 7.10 16.62 7.45
C ILE A 61 6.29 16.81 6.18
N ALA A 62 6.29 15.79 5.28
CA ALA A 62 5.53 15.84 4.05
C ALA A 62 4.02 15.67 4.29
N VAL A 63 3.22 16.39 3.51
CA VAL A 63 1.75 16.21 3.53
C VAL A 63 1.39 14.80 3.07
N ALA A 64 2.02 14.32 2.03
CA ALA A 64 1.86 12.95 1.55
C ALA A 64 2.66 11.99 2.44
N THR A 65 1.97 11.35 3.36
CA THR A 65 2.53 10.39 4.32
C THR A 65 3.21 9.21 3.61
N THR A 66 4.47 8.95 3.93
CA THR A 66 5.24 7.80 3.40
C THR A 66 5.71 6.87 4.53
N LYS A 67 6.68 7.30 5.33
CA LYS A 67 7.24 6.47 6.42
C LYS A 67 6.21 6.11 7.49
N ALA A 68 5.25 6.99 7.77
CA ALA A 68 4.21 6.69 8.75
C ALA A 68 3.27 5.58 8.25
N TYR A 69 2.94 5.53 6.95
CA TYR A 69 2.21 4.40 6.36
C TYR A 69 2.96 3.07 6.53
N SER A 70 4.26 3.04 6.18
CA SER A 70 5.08 1.82 6.31
C SER A 70 5.19 1.34 7.75
N THR A 71 5.34 2.25 8.71
CA THR A 71 5.40 1.90 10.14
C THR A 71 4.04 1.49 10.70
N GLN A 72 2.92 2.03 10.18
CA GLN A 72 1.57 1.56 10.49
C GLN A 72 1.36 0.12 10.01
N LEU A 73 1.79 -0.22 8.79
CA LEU A 73 1.76 -1.61 8.31
C LEU A 73 2.56 -2.53 9.23
N THR A 74 3.78 -2.13 9.63
CA THR A 74 4.60 -2.90 10.57
C THR A 74 3.89 -3.10 11.90
N ALA A 75 3.26 -2.06 12.45
CA ALA A 75 2.48 -2.16 13.69
C ALA A 75 1.30 -3.15 13.55
N ILE A 76 0.62 -3.13 12.40
CA ILE A 76 -0.48 -4.06 12.10
C ILE A 76 0.03 -5.50 12.00
N TYR A 77 1.18 -5.74 11.35
CA TYR A 77 1.78 -7.08 11.29
C TYR A 77 2.13 -7.60 12.68
N LEU A 78 2.80 -6.79 13.50
CA LEU A 78 3.16 -7.16 14.87
C LEU A 78 1.92 -7.47 15.72
N MET A 79 0.89 -6.62 15.63
CA MET A 79 -0.37 -6.83 16.33
C MET A 79 -1.06 -8.13 15.87
N SER A 80 -1.10 -8.37 14.55
CA SER A 80 -1.74 -9.57 13.98
C SER A 80 -1.01 -10.85 14.40
N ILE A 81 0.33 -10.84 14.38
CA ILE A 81 1.16 -11.97 14.82
C ILE A 81 0.95 -12.22 16.33
N TYR A 82 0.96 -11.15 17.14
CA TYR A 82 0.73 -11.26 18.57
C TYR A 82 -0.66 -11.83 18.89
N MET A 83 -1.71 -11.30 18.27
CA MET A 83 -3.07 -11.80 18.48
C MET A 83 -3.22 -13.26 18.03
N ALA A 84 -2.63 -13.63 16.90
CA ALA A 84 -2.67 -15.01 16.42
C ALA A 84 -1.89 -15.98 17.35
N GLN A 85 -0.81 -15.51 17.97
CA GLN A 85 -0.07 -16.27 18.98
C GLN A 85 -0.90 -16.45 20.25
N GLU A 86 -1.51 -15.41 20.78
CA GLU A 86 -2.36 -15.48 21.99
C GLU A 86 -3.62 -16.36 21.81
N LEU A 87 -4.06 -16.50 20.56
CA LEU A 87 -5.19 -17.36 20.19
C LEU A 87 -4.76 -18.79 19.79
N ASP A 88 -3.50 -19.20 20.02
CA ASP A 88 -2.93 -20.48 19.65
C ASP A 88 -3.12 -20.85 18.15
N MET A 89 -3.14 -19.81 17.28
CA MET A 89 -3.30 -19.98 15.82
C MET A 89 -1.97 -20.11 15.07
N LEU A 90 -0.83 -19.90 15.74
CA LEU A 90 0.51 -19.99 15.15
C LEU A 90 1.32 -21.12 15.77
N THR A 91 1.94 -21.94 14.90
CA THR A 91 3.00 -22.84 15.36
C THR A 91 4.28 -22.05 15.62
N PRO A 92 5.21 -22.55 16.48
CA PRO A 92 6.51 -21.91 16.71
C PRO A 92 7.30 -21.67 15.40
N GLU A 93 7.23 -22.59 14.44
CA GLU A 93 7.90 -22.50 13.14
C GLU A 93 7.32 -21.35 12.30
N LEU A 94 5.98 -21.22 12.29
CA LEU A 94 5.30 -20.17 11.53
C LEU A 94 5.56 -18.80 12.15
N LEU A 95 5.55 -18.71 13.50
CA LEU A 95 5.93 -17.50 14.22
C LEU A 95 7.36 -17.07 13.88
N ALA A 96 8.32 -17.99 13.96
CA ALA A 96 9.73 -17.70 13.62
C ALA A 96 9.89 -17.28 12.15
N LYS A 97 9.11 -17.86 11.24
CA LYS A 97 9.09 -17.46 9.81
C LYS A 97 8.64 -16.01 9.63
N TYR A 98 7.56 -15.60 10.30
CA TYR A 98 7.03 -14.24 10.18
C TYR A 98 7.95 -13.20 10.83
N ILE A 99 8.54 -13.50 11.99
CA ILE A 99 9.54 -12.63 12.62
C ILE A 99 10.72 -12.42 11.68
N LYS A 100 11.26 -13.50 11.11
CA LYS A 100 12.36 -13.42 10.15
C LYS A 100 12.00 -12.62 8.89
N ALA A 101 10.77 -12.70 8.41
CA ALA A 101 10.30 -11.92 7.27
C ALA A 101 10.31 -10.40 7.59
N LEU A 102 9.85 -10.03 8.79
CA LEU A 102 9.89 -8.64 9.25
C LEU A 102 11.33 -8.13 9.43
N GLU A 103 12.22 -8.94 10.01
CA GLU A 103 13.65 -8.58 10.18
C GLU A 103 14.37 -8.38 8.84
N LYS A 104 13.95 -9.08 7.79
CA LYS A 104 14.54 -8.99 6.45
C LYS A 104 14.00 -7.81 5.63
N LEU A 105 12.86 -7.26 5.99
CA LEU A 105 12.18 -6.21 5.23
C LEU A 105 13.07 -4.97 4.96
N PRO A 106 13.85 -4.43 5.93
CA PRO A 106 14.74 -3.30 5.68
C PRO A 106 15.78 -3.58 4.60
N ASP A 107 16.36 -4.79 4.56
CA ASP A 107 17.36 -5.17 3.57
C ASP A 107 16.74 -5.24 2.16
N ASN A 108 15.54 -5.78 2.03
CA ASN A 108 14.83 -5.85 0.77
C ASN A 108 14.46 -4.44 0.26
N ILE A 109 13.97 -3.58 1.15
CA ILE A 109 13.67 -2.18 0.80
C ILE A 109 14.94 -1.44 0.38
N SER A 110 16.08 -1.66 1.06
CA SER A 110 17.36 -1.07 0.68
C SER A 110 17.76 -1.44 -0.75
N LYS A 111 17.58 -2.72 -1.14
CA LYS A 111 17.84 -3.17 -2.51
C LYS A 111 16.93 -2.49 -3.54
N LEU A 112 15.65 -2.30 -3.22
CA LEU A 112 14.72 -1.57 -4.08
C LEU A 112 15.15 -0.12 -4.29
N LEU A 113 15.64 0.53 -3.23
CA LEU A 113 16.13 1.91 -3.28
C LEU A 113 17.45 2.04 -4.08
N GLU A 114 18.29 1.00 -4.14
CA GLU A 114 19.48 0.96 -5.00
C GLU A 114 19.10 0.92 -6.49
N ASN A 115 18.03 0.24 -6.85
CA ASN A 115 17.55 0.05 -8.23
C ASN A 115 16.53 1.11 -8.70
N LYS A 116 16.43 2.23 -8.01
CA LYS A 116 15.48 3.31 -8.30
C LYS A 116 15.58 3.95 -9.69
N GLY A 117 16.71 3.76 -10.40
CA GLY A 117 16.95 4.35 -11.74
C GLY A 117 15.93 3.92 -12.78
N GLU A 118 15.44 2.68 -12.74
CA GLU A 118 14.37 2.19 -13.63
C GLU A 118 13.06 2.92 -13.37
N ILE A 119 12.67 3.08 -12.10
CA ILE A 119 11.46 3.80 -11.71
C ILE A 119 11.54 5.27 -12.15
N GLN A 120 12.72 5.90 -11.98
CA GLN A 120 12.96 7.26 -12.44
C GLN A 120 12.83 7.37 -13.97
N TYR A 121 13.37 6.41 -14.71
CA TYR A 121 13.22 6.36 -16.17
C TYR A 121 11.75 6.25 -16.58
N ILE A 122 10.98 5.35 -15.98
CA ILE A 122 9.56 5.19 -16.27
C ILE A 122 8.80 6.49 -15.94
N ALA A 123 9.07 7.09 -14.79
CA ALA A 123 8.46 8.36 -14.41
C ALA A 123 8.76 9.47 -15.44
N SER A 124 9.98 9.52 -16.00
CA SER A 124 10.37 10.51 -17.02
C SER A 124 9.58 10.38 -18.32
N LYS A 125 9.02 9.22 -18.62
CA LYS A 125 8.18 9.01 -19.80
C LYS A 125 6.74 9.46 -19.59
N TYR A 126 6.23 9.35 -18.36
CA TYR A 126 4.80 9.46 -18.07
C TYR A 126 4.41 10.55 -17.08
N PHE A 127 5.34 11.44 -16.66
CA PHE A 127 5.06 12.51 -15.71
C PHE A 127 4.00 13.54 -16.19
N ASN A 128 3.72 13.60 -17.49
CA ASN A 128 2.68 14.45 -18.08
C ASN A 128 1.39 13.70 -18.45
N SER A 129 1.22 12.46 -17.97
CA SER A 129 -0.01 11.70 -18.19
C SER A 129 -1.22 12.46 -17.65
N LYS A 130 -2.34 12.40 -18.38
CA LYS A 130 -3.60 13.03 -17.95
C LYS A 130 -4.25 12.27 -16.79
N SER A 131 -4.14 10.95 -16.86
CA SER A 131 -4.65 10.03 -15.84
C SER A 131 -3.77 8.80 -15.73
N VAL A 132 -3.75 8.18 -14.55
CA VAL A 132 -3.05 6.92 -14.28
C VAL A 132 -4.00 6.01 -13.51
N PHE A 133 -4.15 4.78 -13.97
CA PHE A 133 -4.95 3.77 -13.28
C PHE A 133 -4.05 2.78 -12.55
N PHE A 134 -4.46 2.41 -11.35
CA PHE A 134 -3.79 1.39 -10.56
C PHE A 134 -4.68 0.17 -10.46
N LEU A 135 -4.15 -1.01 -10.75
CA LEU A 135 -4.89 -2.26 -10.71
C LEU A 135 -4.25 -3.23 -9.72
N GLY A 136 -5.07 -3.88 -8.92
CA GLY A 136 -4.64 -4.93 -8.00
C GLY A 136 -5.78 -5.88 -7.64
N ARG A 137 -5.44 -6.98 -7.00
CA ARG A 137 -6.41 -7.93 -6.44
C ARG A 137 -6.10 -8.14 -4.97
N THR A 138 -7.12 -8.24 -4.13
CA THR A 138 -6.98 -8.44 -2.68
C THR A 138 -6.02 -7.43 -2.03
N LEU A 139 -4.89 -7.85 -1.43
CA LEU A 139 -3.92 -6.96 -0.81
C LEU A 139 -3.27 -5.99 -1.83
N ASP A 140 -2.99 -6.46 -3.04
CA ASP A 140 -2.46 -5.59 -4.11
C ASP A 140 -3.43 -4.44 -4.43
N TYR A 141 -4.75 -4.68 -4.37
CA TYR A 141 -5.72 -3.60 -4.55
C TYR A 141 -5.66 -2.56 -3.43
N ALA A 142 -5.50 -3.00 -2.19
CA ALA A 142 -5.33 -2.08 -1.06
C ALA A 142 -4.07 -1.21 -1.19
N VAL A 143 -2.96 -1.80 -1.67
CA VAL A 143 -1.72 -1.05 -1.94
C VAL A 143 -1.86 -0.16 -3.19
N ALA A 144 -2.61 -0.59 -4.20
CA ALA A 144 -2.93 0.21 -5.38
C ALA A 144 -3.70 1.50 -5.01
N LEU A 145 -4.61 1.45 -4.03
CA LEU A 145 -5.30 2.63 -3.49
C LEU A 145 -4.29 3.62 -2.89
N GLU A 146 -3.32 3.15 -2.12
CA GLU A 146 -2.26 4.00 -1.55
C GLU A 146 -1.36 4.59 -2.64
N GLY A 147 -0.93 3.80 -3.63
CA GLY A 147 -0.14 4.28 -4.77
C GLY A 147 -0.86 5.37 -5.56
N SER A 148 -2.14 5.17 -5.85
CA SER A 148 -3.00 6.16 -6.49
C SER A 148 -3.12 7.43 -5.63
N LEU A 149 -3.30 7.29 -4.31
CA LEU A 149 -3.37 8.41 -3.40
C LEU A 149 -2.07 9.23 -3.42
N LYS A 150 -0.91 8.58 -3.31
CA LYS A 150 0.39 9.28 -3.35
C LYS A 150 0.58 10.04 -4.66
N LEU A 151 0.27 9.43 -5.79
CA LEU A 151 0.42 10.09 -7.09
C LEU A 151 -0.45 11.35 -7.17
N LYS A 152 -1.74 11.27 -6.81
CA LYS A 152 -2.63 12.45 -6.89
C LYS A 152 -2.28 13.54 -5.89
N GLU A 153 -1.84 13.19 -4.68
CA GLU A 153 -1.50 14.17 -3.64
C GLU A 153 -0.32 15.07 -4.03
N ILE A 154 0.74 14.50 -4.63
CA ILE A 154 1.98 15.23 -4.86
C ILE A 154 2.18 15.65 -6.32
N SER A 155 1.56 14.99 -7.28
CA SER A 155 1.74 15.29 -8.71
C SER A 155 0.54 15.99 -9.35
N TYR A 156 -0.61 16.00 -8.67
CA TYR A 156 -1.90 16.50 -9.16
C TYR A 156 -2.41 15.82 -10.43
N ILE A 157 -1.84 14.65 -10.77
CA ILE A 157 -2.36 13.81 -11.84
C ILE A 157 -3.60 13.08 -11.32
N HIS A 158 -4.68 13.11 -12.09
CA HIS A 158 -5.85 12.29 -11.77
C HIS A 158 -5.46 10.81 -11.77
N SER A 159 -5.68 10.14 -10.67
CA SER A 159 -5.41 8.70 -10.57
C SER A 159 -6.47 7.98 -9.75
N GLU A 160 -6.77 6.77 -10.16
CA GLU A 160 -7.74 5.90 -9.51
C GLU A 160 -7.21 4.47 -9.40
N ALA A 161 -7.59 3.80 -8.33
CA ALA A 161 -7.30 2.38 -8.16
C ALA A 161 -8.57 1.55 -8.25
N TYR A 162 -8.48 0.42 -8.95
CA TYR A 162 -9.60 -0.50 -9.15
C TYR A 162 -9.21 -1.93 -8.79
N ALA A 163 -10.14 -2.64 -8.21
CA ALA A 163 -10.04 -4.10 -8.13
C ALA A 163 -10.03 -4.65 -9.57
N ALA A 164 -8.94 -5.29 -9.97
CA ALA A 164 -8.74 -5.70 -11.37
C ALA A 164 -9.84 -6.64 -11.88
N GLY A 165 -10.48 -7.41 -11.00
CA GLY A 165 -11.62 -8.24 -11.35
C GLY A 165 -12.88 -7.46 -11.74
N GLU A 166 -13.03 -6.23 -11.23
CA GLU A 166 -14.19 -5.36 -11.46
C GLU A 166 -14.02 -4.45 -12.68
N LEU A 167 -12.82 -4.41 -13.29
CA LEU A 167 -12.50 -3.51 -14.38
C LEU A 167 -13.49 -3.61 -15.55
N LYS A 168 -13.95 -4.83 -15.88
CA LYS A 168 -14.90 -5.11 -16.98
C LYS A 168 -16.29 -4.54 -16.76
N HIS A 169 -16.67 -4.24 -15.52
CA HIS A 169 -18.01 -3.80 -15.17
C HIS A 169 -18.25 -2.30 -15.37
N GLY A 170 -17.40 -1.66 -16.16
CA GLY A 170 -17.58 -0.25 -16.57
C GLY A 170 -16.27 0.50 -16.76
N THR A 171 -15.39 0.46 -15.78
CA THR A 171 -14.16 1.29 -15.71
C THR A 171 -13.20 1.06 -16.88
N ILE A 172 -13.18 -0.13 -17.46
CA ILE A 172 -12.37 -0.44 -18.64
C ILE A 172 -12.70 0.49 -19.82
N ALA A 173 -13.88 1.11 -19.85
CA ALA A 173 -14.26 2.09 -20.88
C ALA A 173 -13.40 3.36 -20.83
N LEU A 174 -12.77 3.66 -19.71
CA LEU A 174 -11.87 4.81 -19.51
C LEU A 174 -10.44 4.55 -20.02
N ILE A 175 -10.14 3.30 -20.38
CA ILE A 175 -8.83 2.93 -20.94
C ILE A 175 -8.82 3.21 -22.42
N GLU A 176 -7.98 4.16 -22.83
CA GLU A 176 -7.75 4.59 -24.21
C GLU A 176 -6.28 4.35 -24.59
N GLU A 177 -5.96 4.55 -25.88
CA GLU A 177 -4.58 4.47 -26.35
C GLU A 177 -3.64 5.39 -25.55
N GLY A 178 -2.57 4.82 -25.03
CA GLY A 178 -1.58 5.54 -24.23
C GLY A 178 -1.97 5.80 -22.77
N THR A 179 -3.14 5.33 -22.30
CA THR A 179 -3.50 5.40 -20.88
C THR A 179 -2.50 4.59 -20.03
N VAL A 180 -1.92 5.20 -19.01
CA VAL A 180 -0.97 4.52 -18.12
C VAL A 180 -1.72 3.70 -17.07
N VAL A 181 -1.35 2.43 -16.97
CA VAL A 181 -1.89 1.47 -16.00
C VAL A 181 -0.74 0.87 -15.20
N VAL A 182 -0.76 1.07 -13.88
CA VAL A 182 0.14 0.41 -12.94
C VAL A 182 -0.55 -0.85 -12.40
N ALA A 183 -0.02 -2.02 -12.74
CA ALA A 183 -0.61 -3.31 -12.38
C ALA A 183 0.21 -4.02 -11.29
N LEU A 184 -0.38 -4.25 -10.11
CA LEU A 184 0.27 -4.96 -9.01
C LEU A 184 -0.02 -6.46 -9.14
N CYS A 185 1.04 -7.25 -9.22
CA CYS A 185 0.99 -8.69 -9.55
C CYS A 185 1.78 -9.53 -8.54
N THR A 186 1.61 -9.27 -7.24
CA THR A 186 2.42 -9.92 -6.19
C THR A 186 1.68 -11.02 -5.44
N VAL A 187 0.36 -11.09 -5.56
CA VAL A 187 -0.44 -12.16 -4.96
C VAL A 187 -0.34 -13.43 -5.81
N LYS A 188 0.48 -14.39 -5.37
CA LYS A 188 0.90 -15.57 -6.14
C LYS A 188 -0.24 -16.37 -6.75
N ASN A 189 -1.26 -16.69 -5.97
CA ASN A 189 -2.41 -17.48 -6.43
C ASN A 189 -3.37 -16.71 -7.35
N LEU A 190 -3.14 -15.42 -7.58
CA LEU A 190 -3.93 -14.55 -8.46
C LEU A 190 -3.11 -14.01 -9.64
N PHE A 191 -1.85 -14.39 -9.77
CA PHE A 191 -0.94 -13.90 -10.79
C PHE A 191 -1.50 -14.11 -12.20
N ASP A 192 -1.94 -15.30 -12.56
CA ASP A 192 -2.53 -15.59 -13.90
C ASP A 192 -3.78 -14.74 -14.16
N LYS A 193 -4.57 -14.45 -13.12
CA LYS A 193 -5.74 -13.58 -13.24
C LYS A 193 -5.33 -12.13 -13.50
N MET A 194 -4.23 -11.68 -12.90
CA MET A 194 -3.69 -10.34 -13.16
C MET A 194 -3.10 -10.26 -14.58
N LEU A 195 -2.40 -11.29 -15.07
CA LEU A 195 -1.96 -11.35 -16.47
C LEU A 195 -3.14 -11.23 -17.43
N SER A 196 -4.25 -11.90 -17.15
CA SER A 196 -5.47 -11.77 -17.95
C SER A 196 -6.01 -10.32 -17.97
N ASN A 197 -6.03 -9.64 -16.80
CA ASN A 197 -6.46 -8.25 -16.73
C ASN A 197 -5.49 -7.29 -17.44
N ILE A 198 -4.18 -7.56 -17.41
CA ILE A 198 -3.19 -6.80 -18.17
C ILE A 198 -3.47 -6.92 -19.67
N LYS A 199 -3.71 -8.12 -20.20
CA LYS A 199 -4.08 -8.34 -21.61
C LYS A 199 -5.32 -7.54 -22.02
N GLU A 200 -6.29 -7.43 -21.14
CA GLU A 200 -7.53 -6.69 -21.40
C GLU A 200 -7.28 -5.18 -21.58
N VAL A 201 -6.46 -4.57 -20.71
CA VAL A 201 -6.13 -3.15 -20.83
C VAL A 201 -5.15 -2.91 -21.99
N LYS A 202 -4.22 -3.83 -22.25
CA LYS A 202 -3.32 -3.80 -23.41
C LYS A 202 -4.10 -3.83 -24.72
N ALA A 203 -5.13 -4.66 -24.81
CA ALA A 203 -6.00 -4.74 -26.02
C ALA A 203 -6.73 -3.42 -26.32
N ARG A 204 -6.78 -2.48 -25.35
CA ARG A 204 -7.33 -1.13 -25.51
C ARG A 204 -6.25 -0.05 -25.71
N GLY A 205 -5.00 -0.46 -25.86
CA GLY A 205 -3.88 0.46 -26.10
C GLY A 205 -3.24 1.05 -24.83
N ALA A 206 -3.52 0.49 -23.65
CA ALA A 206 -2.87 0.93 -22.42
C ALA A 206 -1.35 0.72 -22.47
N VAL A 207 -0.62 1.63 -21.82
CA VAL A 207 0.77 1.41 -21.41
C VAL A 207 0.76 0.80 -20.01
N VAL A 208 1.32 -0.40 -19.86
CA VAL A 208 1.30 -1.14 -18.61
C VAL A 208 2.67 -1.13 -17.92
N ILE A 209 2.69 -0.65 -16.69
CA ILE A 209 3.80 -0.76 -15.75
C ILE A 209 3.41 -1.83 -14.74
N ALA A 210 4.04 -2.98 -14.80
CA ALA A 210 3.76 -4.07 -13.87
C ALA A 210 4.73 -4.04 -12.68
N VAL A 211 4.23 -4.37 -11.48
CA VAL A 211 5.03 -4.60 -10.28
C VAL A 211 4.86 -6.07 -9.89
N ALA A 212 5.95 -6.83 -9.89
CA ALA A 212 5.91 -8.29 -9.66
C ALA A 212 7.12 -8.76 -8.84
N GLU A 213 7.00 -9.91 -8.19
CA GLU A 213 8.13 -10.56 -7.50
C GLU A 213 9.13 -11.13 -8.53
N GLU A 214 10.42 -11.07 -8.23
CA GLU A 214 11.49 -11.66 -9.05
C GLU A 214 11.22 -13.13 -9.39
N GLY A 215 11.38 -13.47 -10.67
CA GLY A 215 11.16 -14.82 -11.21
C GLY A 215 9.87 -14.98 -12.01
N HIS A 216 8.96 -14.03 -11.98
CA HIS A 216 7.74 -14.02 -12.80
C HIS A 216 8.01 -13.36 -14.18
N THR A 217 8.90 -13.95 -14.99
CA THR A 217 9.36 -13.38 -16.26
C THR A 217 8.30 -13.42 -17.38
N GLU A 218 7.26 -14.22 -17.26
CA GLU A 218 6.13 -14.26 -18.22
C GLU A 218 5.39 -12.93 -18.34
N ILE A 219 5.46 -12.07 -17.30
CA ILE A 219 4.83 -10.75 -17.30
C ILE A 219 5.49 -9.79 -18.31
N GLU A 220 6.77 -10.00 -18.65
CA GLU A 220 7.51 -9.19 -19.61
C GLU A 220 6.90 -9.24 -21.03
N LYS A 221 6.14 -10.29 -21.34
CA LYS A 221 5.46 -10.43 -22.62
C LYS A 221 4.18 -9.61 -22.71
N GLU A 222 3.66 -9.20 -21.58
CA GLU A 222 2.34 -8.58 -21.45
C GLU A 222 2.41 -7.12 -21.00
N ALA A 223 3.48 -6.73 -20.29
CA ALA A 223 3.69 -5.37 -19.80
C ALA A 223 4.74 -4.62 -20.63
N ASP A 224 4.66 -3.30 -20.68
CA ASP A 224 5.66 -2.45 -21.34
C ASP A 224 6.88 -2.21 -20.43
N TYR A 225 6.67 -2.22 -19.11
CA TYR A 225 7.70 -2.09 -18.08
C TYR A 225 7.38 -3.03 -16.93
N VAL A 226 8.42 -3.59 -16.32
CA VAL A 226 8.27 -4.44 -15.14
C VAL A 226 9.22 -3.97 -14.05
N ILE A 227 8.67 -3.62 -12.90
CA ILE A 227 9.43 -3.31 -11.69
C ILE A 227 9.46 -4.58 -10.84
N TYR A 228 10.63 -5.19 -10.70
CA TYR A 228 10.79 -6.39 -9.91
C TYR A 228 11.07 -6.09 -8.44
N LEU A 229 10.37 -6.83 -7.59
CA LEU A 229 10.53 -6.81 -6.14
C LEU A 229 11.37 -8.01 -5.69
N PRO A 230 12.22 -7.87 -4.67
CA PRO A 230 12.87 -9.01 -4.05
C PRO A 230 11.85 -10.03 -3.55
N LYS A 231 12.27 -11.31 -3.49
CA LYS A 231 11.42 -12.37 -2.92
C LYS A 231 11.25 -12.18 -1.42
N CYS A 232 10.00 -12.08 -0.98
CA CYS A 232 9.66 -12.00 0.44
C CYS A 232 8.47 -12.87 0.82
N ASP A 233 8.14 -12.89 2.10
CA ASP A 233 6.93 -13.52 2.59
C ASP A 233 5.69 -12.70 2.21
N GLU A 234 4.60 -13.38 1.84
CA GLU A 234 3.34 -12.74 1.44
C GLU A 234 2.78 -11.81 2.52
N LEU A 235 3.05 -12.10 3.80
CA LEU A 235 2.61 -11.27 4.92
C LEU A 235 3.16 -9.84 4.82
N VAL A 236 4.43 -9.68 4.45
CA VAL A 236 5.11 -8.38 4.43
C VAL A 236 5.22 -7.75 3.04
N MET A 237 4.78 -8.46 2.01
CA MET A 237 4.79 -8.01 0.61
C MET A 237 4.16 -6.60 0.41
N PRO A 238 3.05 -6.22 1.05
CA PRO A 238 2.50 -4.87 0.92
C PRO A 238 3.49 -3.75 1.24
N SER A 239 4.38 -3.97 2.22
CA SER A 239 5.42 -2.99 2.58
C SER A 239 6.53 -2.85 1.54
N GLU A 240 6.77 -3.88 0.72
CA GLU A 240 7.71 -3.79 -0.41
C GLU A 240 7.04 -3.19 -1.64
N VAL A 241 5.80 -3.58 -1.93
CA VAL A 241 5.03 -3.10 -3.11
C VAL A 241 4.81 -1.58 -3.06
N VAL A 242 4.58 -1.00 -1.88
CA VAL A 242 4.32 0.44 -1.77
C VAL A 242 5.54 1.29 -2.12
N VAL A 243 6.76 0.79 -1.92
CA VAL A 243 8.01 1.56 -2.11
C VAL A 243 8.18 2.04 -3.56
N PRO A 244 8.10 1.19 -4.62
CA PRO A 244 8.18 1.66 -5.99
C PRO A 244 7.05 2.61 -6.37
N LEU A 245 5.87 2.50 -5.77
CA LEU A 245 4.75 3.42 -6.03
C LEU A 245 5.03 4.81 -5.43
N GLN A 246 5.59 4.87 -4.21
CA GLN A 246 6.04 6.10 -3.58
C GLN A 246 7.16 6.76 -4.39
N LEU A 247 8.16 5.99 -4.85
CA LEU A 247 9.23 6.48 -5.71
C LEU A 247 8.72 6.99 -7.05
N PHE A 248 7.81 6.27 -7.70
CA PHE A 248 7.20 6.71 -8.95
C PHE A 248 6.49 8.06 -8.77
N SER A 249 5.67 8.19 -7.74
CA SER A 249 4.96 9.42 -7.42
C SER A 249 5.94 10.58 -7.14
N TYR A 250 6.99 10.33 -6.37
CA TYR A 250 8.05 11.30 -6.08
C TYR A 250 8.76 11.79 -7.34
N TYR A 251 9.19 10.88 -8.21
CA TYR A 251 9.87 11.27 -9.46
C TYR A 251 8.94 12.01 -10.42
N VAL A 252 7.68 11.60 -10.52
CA VAL A 252 6.68 12.32 -11.32
C VAL A 252 6.51 13.75 -10.80
N SER A 253 6.36 13.93 -9.48
CA SER A 253 6.25 15.26 -8.86
C SER A 253 7.48 16.12 -9.10
N SER A 254 8.67 15.57 -8.85
CA SER A 254 9.95 16.25 -9.05
C SER A 254 10.15 16.69 -10.51
N LEU A 255 9.82 15.85 -11.49
CA LEU A 255 9.93 16.17 -12.92
C LEU A 255 8.92 17.24 -13.36
N LYS A 256 7.80 17.38 -12.67
CA LYS A 256 6.84 18.47 -12.89
C LYS A 256 7.24 19.78 -12.19
N GLY A 257 8.32 19.78 -11.41
CA GLY A 257 8.75 20.94 -10.63
C GLY A 257 7.82 21.24 -9.45
N LEU A 258 7.15 20.22 -8.92
CA LEU A 258 6.28 20.33 -7.75
C LEU A 258 7.06 19.92 -6.48
N ASP A 259 6.73 20.53 -5.34
CA ASP A 259 7.36 20.25 -4.05
C ASP A 259 6.86 18.92 -3.44
#